data_c582d604a01eb201ca550ec93922f986
#
_entry.id   c582d604a01eb201ca550ec93922f986
#
_cell.length_a   1.000
_cell.length_b   1.000
_cell.length_c   1.000
_cell.angle_alpha   90.00
_cell.angle_beta   90.00
_cell.angle_gamma   90.00
#
_symmetry.space_group_name_H-M   'P 1'
#
loop_
_entity.id
_entity.type
_entity.pdbx_description
1 polymer ?
#
loop_
_entity_poly.entity_id
_entity_poly.type
_entity_poly.pdbx_seq_one_letter_code
_entity_poly.pdbx_strand_id
1 'polypeptide(L)'
;MLDIALPVLNKEQTKKNVLQALKKYHLFLSSIDKRDIERVQDGNVIGMSKTVLERINYILEIRKGVEKLDAWDKQLIELAYLGKDKPSWIKMCRMLNMSQPDYYRKRNKAFCELAYRLGIEVEE
;
A
#
# COMPACT_ATOMS: atom_id res chain seq x y z
N MET A 1 26.37 22.01 3.97
CA MET A 1 26.65 20.97 2.98
C MET A 1 25.48 19.99 2.92
N LEU A 2 25.07 19.61 1.74
CA LEU A 2 23.98 18.64 1.57
C LEU A 2 24.51 17.23 1.84
N ASP A 3 23.88 16.51 2.78
CA ASP A 3 24.18 15.11 3.02
C ASP A 3 23.38 14.27 2.03
N ILE A 4 24.08 13.54 1.17
CA ILE A 4 23.49 12.72 0.13
C ILE A 4 23.45 11.23 0.48
N ALA A 5 23.93 10.85 1.66
CA ALA A 5 23.88 9.46 2.10
C ALA A 5 22.43 9.05 2.40
N LEU A 6 22.00 7.91 1.88
CA LEU A 6 20.68 7.36 2.20
C LEU A 6 20.70 6.79 3.63
N PRO A 7 19.64 7.01 4.41
CA PRO A 7 19.54 6.40 5.72
C PRO A 7 19.45 4.87 5.60
N VAL A 8 20.03 4.18 6.57
CA VAL A 8 19.92 2.72 6.66
C VAL A 8 18.61 2.37 7.32
N LEU A 9 17.78 1.58 6.64
CA LEU A 9 16.47 1.19 7.15
C LEU A 9 16.53 -0.05 8.03
N ASN A 10 15.73 -0.03 9.07
CA ASN A 10 15.34 -1.24 9.77
C ASN A 10 14.32 -1.97 8.89
N LYS A 11 14.79 -2.92 8.09
CA LYS A 11 13.96 -3.60 7.07
C LYS A 11 12.81 -4.40 7.68
N GLU A 12 13.06 -5.08 8.80
CA GLU A 12 12.03 -5.89 9.45
C GLU A 12 10.89 -5.03 10.00
N GLN A 13 11.23 -3.94 10.70
CA GLN A 13 10.22 -3.04 11.25
C GLN A 13 9.49 -2.27 10.15
N THR A 14 10.19 -1.84 9.11
CA THR A 14 9.58 -1.18 7.95
C THR A 14 8.58 -2.09 7.26
N LYS A 15 8.95 -3.35 7.02
CA LYS A 15 8.07 -4.36 6.44
C LYS A 15 6.83 -4.58 7.30
N LYS A 16 6.98 -4.69 8.62
CA LYS A 16 5.83 -4.83 9.53
C LYS A 16 4.88 -3.66 9.42
N ASN A 17 5.41 -2.44 9.37
CA ASN A 17 4.60 -1.24 9.23
C ASN A 17 3.80 -1.24 7.92
N VAL A 18 4.43 -1.62 6.82
CA VAL A 18 3.75 -1.72 5.52
C VAL A 18 2.65 -2.76 5.55
N LEU A 19 2.94 -3.96 6.09
CA LEU A 19 1.93 -5.01 6.20
C LEU A 19 0.74 -4.60 7.06
N GLN A 20 0.98 -3.90 8.17
CA GLN A 20 -0.10 -3.37 9.01
C GLN A 20 -0.91 -2.30 8.27
N ALA A 21 -0.25 -1.40 7.54
CA ALA A 21 -0.93 -0.38 6.77
C ALA A 21 -1.85 -0.99 5.70
N LEU A 22 -1.37 -2.02 5.01
CA LEU A 22 -2.16 -2.71 3.98
C LEU A 22 -3.29 -3.54 4.59
N LYS A 23 -3.07 -4.14 5.75
CA LYS A 23 -4.13 -4.85 6.48
C LYS A 23 -5.24 -3.90 6.89
N LYS A 24 -4.89 -2.74 7.42
CA LYS A 24 -5.85 -1.69 7.79
C LYS A 24 -6.62 -1.21 6.56
N TYR A 25 -5.94 -1.05 5.43
CA TYR A 25 -6.57 -0.72 4.15
C TYR A 25 -7.68 -1.70 3.81
N HIS A 26 -7.39 -3.01 3.89
CA HIS A 26 -8.38 -4.04 3.58
C HIS A 26 -9.58 -4.02 4.53
N LEU A 27 -9.33 -3.86 5.82
CA LEU A 27 -10.40 -3.77 6.82
C LEU A 27 -11.31 -2.58 6.53
N PHE A 28 -10.73 -1.43 6.23
CA PHE A 28 -11.51 -0.24 5.92
C PHE A 28 -12.27 -0.41 4.60
N LEU A 29 -11.61 -0.92 3.58
CA LEU A 29 -12.24 -1.14 2.27
C LEU A 29 -13.45 -2.07 2.37
N SER A 30 -13.36 -3.13 3.19
CA SER A 30 -14.47 -4.08 3.38
C SER A 30 -15.66 -3.46 4.13
N SER A 31 -15.44 -2.38 4.87
CA SER A 31 -16.47 -1.73 5.68
C SER A 31 -17.14 -0.54 4.98
N ILE A 32 -16.69 -0.15 3.79
CA ILE A 32 -17.11 1.07 3.09
C ILE A 32 -17.76 0.71 1.76
N ASP A 33 -18.87 1.41 1.44
CA ASP A 33 -19.51 1.30 0.13
C ASP A 33 -18.63 2.02 -0.92
N LYS A 34 -18.41 1.36 -2.04
CA LYS A 34 -17.64 1.92 -3.15
C LYS A 34 -18.19 3.28 -3.61
N ARG A 35 -19.51 3.46 -3.57
CA ARG A 35 -20.14 4.73 -3.95
C ARG A 35 -19.73 5.88 -3.02
N ASP A 36 -19.52 5.60 -1.74
CA ASP A 36 -19.07 6.61 -0.79
C ASP A 36 -17.63 7.04 -1.07
N ILE A 37 -16.77 6.11 -1.52
CA ILE A 37 -15.41 6.46 -1.95
C ILE A 37 -15.47 7.40 -3.16
N GLU A 38 -16.29 7.09 -4.14
CA GLU A 38 -16.47 7.92 -5.32
C GLU A 38 -17.00 9.33 -4.97
N ARG A 39 -17.94 9.41 -4.02
CA ARG A 39 -18.47 10.67 -3.51
C ARG A 39 -17.37 11.54 -2.90
N VAL A 40 -16.49 10.96 -2.09
CA VAL A 40 -15.38 11.73 -1.48
C VAL A 40 -14.41 12.21 -2.55
N GLN A 41 -14.12 11.38 -3.55
CA GLN A 41 -13.26 11.78 -4.67
C GLN A 41 -13.85 12.95 -5.46
N ASP A 42 -15.17 13.01 -5.56
CA ASP A 42 -15.90 14.11 -6.24
C ASP A 42 -16.14 15.31 -5.33
N GLY A 43 -15.67 15.27 -4.09
CA GLY A 43 -15.83 16.37 -3.15
C GLY A 43 -17.19 16.43 -2.45
N ASN A 44 -18.03 15.41 -2.60
CA ASN A 44 -19.36 15.37 -2.00
C ASN A 44 -19.32 14.55 -0.70
N VAL A 45 -19.22 15.21 0.43
CA VAL A 45 -19.16 14.59 1.74
C VAL A 45 -20.42 14.81 2.59
N ILE A 46 -21.48 15.38 2.00
CA ILE A 46 -22.72 15.70 2.71
C ILE A 46 -23.35 14.42 3.25
N GLY A 47 -23.67 14.41 4.54
CA GLY A 47 -24.32 13.29 5.21
C GLY A 47 -23.39 12.15 5.62
N MET A 48 -22.10 12.26 5.35
CA MET A 48 -21.14 11.25 5.80
C MET A 48 -20.78 11.43 7.27
N SER A 49 -20.70 10.29 7.98
CA SER A 49 -20.18 10.31 9.36
C SER A 49 -18.68 10.57 9.34
N LYS A 50 -18.17 11.11 10.46
CA LYS A 50 -16.74 11.32 10.64
C LYS A 50 -15.95 10.02 10.47
N THR A 51 -16.46 8.93 11.03
CA THR A 51 -15.81 7.60 10.95
C THR A 51 -15.68 7.13 9.52
N VAL A 52 -16.75 7.23 8.73
CA VAL A 52 -16.72 6.84 7.31
C VAL A 52 -15.74 7.69 6.53
N LEU A 53 -15.77 9.01 6.75
CA LEU A 53 -14.87 9.92 6.06
C LEU A 53 -13.40 9.64 6.39
N GLU A 54 -13.07 9.38 7.64
CA GLU A 54 -11.70 9.04 8.05
C GLU A 54 -11.22 7.75 7.39
N ARG A 55 -12.08 6.73 7.31
CA ARG A 55 -11.74 5.47 6.66
C ARG A 55 -11.49 5.64 5.16
N ILE A 56 -12.34 6.41 4.50
CA ILE A 56 -12.19 6.70 3.07
C ILE A 56 -10.90 7.48 2.82
N ASN A 57 -10.62 8.49 3.63
CA ASN A 57 -9.39 9.26 3.50
C ASN A 57 -8.15 8.38 3.66
N TYR A 58 -8.18 7.42 4.58
CA TYR A 58 -7.09 6.46 4.73
C TYR A 58 -6.91 5.60 3.46
N ILE A 59 -8.02 5.08 2.91
CA ILE A 59 -8.01 4.29 1.69
C ILE A 59 -7.37 5.09 0.54
N LEU A 60 -7.77 6.35 0.39
CA LEU A 60 -7.25 7.21 -0.67
C LEU A 60 -5.77 7.56 -0.46
N GLU A 61 -5.33 7.73 0.78
CA GLU A 61 -3.92 7.96 1.09
C GLU A 61 -3.04 6.76 0.69
N ILE A 62 -3.48 5.55 0.98
CA ILE A 62 -2.76 4.33 0.56
C ILE A 62 -2.69 4.26 -0.96
N ARG A 63 -3.80 4.46 -1.65
CA ARG A 63 -3.85 4.46 -3.12
C ARG A 63 -2.93 5.52 -3.73
N LYS A 64 -2.90 6.70 -3.15
CA LYS A 64 -2.04 7.78 -3.58
C LYS A 64 -0.56 7.43 -3.44
N GLY A 65 -0.17 6.79 -2.33
CA GLY A 65 1.20 6.33 -2.13
C GLY A 65 1.60 5.28 -3.16
N VAL A 66 0.71 4.34 -3.46
CA VAL A 66 0.94 3.29 -4.46
C VAL A 66 1.07 3.89 -5.87
N GLU A 67 0.27 4.90 -6.20
CA GLU A 67 0.36 5.59 -7.50
C GLU A 67 1.73 6.23 -7.75
N LYS A 68 2.45 6.58 -6.71
CA LYS A 68 3.79 7.19 -6.83
C LYS A 68 4.92 6.18 -7.04
N LEU A 69 4.63 4.89 -6.94
CA LEU A 69 5.63 3.84 -7.20
C LEU A 69 5.91 3.73 -8.70
N ASP A 70 7.06 3.14 -9.05
CA ASP A 70 7.30 2.80 -10.45
C ASP A 70 6.28 1.76 -10.94
N ALA A 71 6.15 1.62 -12.25
CA ALA A 71 5.11 0.79 -12.86
C ALA A 71 5.14 -0.66 -12.37
N TRP A 72 6.33 -1.22 -12.19
CA TRP A 72 6.50 -2.61 -11.75
C TRP A 72 6.11 -2.81 -10.29
N ASP A 73 6.61 -1.96 -9.41
CA ASP A 73 6.30 -2.03 -7.97
C ASP A 73 4.81 -1.75 -7.73
N LYS A 74 4.25 -0.78 -8.44
CA LYS A 74 2.82 -0.46 -8.39
C LYS A 74 1.97 -1.67 -8.79
N GLN A 75 2.29 -2.32 -9.91
CA GLN A 75 1.57 -3.50 -10.37
C GLN A 75 1.61 -4.63 -9.34
N LEU A 76 2.78 -4.89 -8.76
CA LEU A 76 2.94 -5.93 -7.75
C LEU A 76 2.07 -5.65 -6.53
N ILE A 77 2.13 -4.43 -5.99
CA ILE A 77 1.34 -4.06 -4.80
C ILE A 77 -0.15 -4.10 -5.11
N GLU A 78 -0.59 -3.59 -6.26
CA GLU A 78 -1.99 -3.61 -6.64
C GLU A 78 -2.53 -5.05 -6.75
N LEU A 79 -1.80 -5.93 -7.42
CA LEU A 79 -2.22 -7.32 -7.59
C LEU A 79 -2.22 -8.09 -6.27
N ALA A 80 -1.19 -7.91 -5.45
CA ALA A 80 -1.02 -8.72 -4.24
C ALA A 80 -1.83 -8.22 -3.05
N TYR A 81 -2.08 -6.91 -2.95
CA TYR A 81 -2.59 -6.31 -1.71
C TYR A 81 -3.78 -5.38 -1.85
N LEU A 82 -4.01 -4.74 -3.00
CA LEU A 82 -5.08 -3.74 -3.12
C LEU A 82 -6.39 -4.29 -3.67
N GLY A 83 -6.36 -5.45 -4.29
CA GLY A 83 -7.56 -6.08 -4.83
C GLY A 83 -8.45 -6.65 -3.74
N LYS A 84 -9.68 -6.99 -4.13
CA LYS A 84 -10.66 -7.63 -3.26
C LYS A 84 -10.16 -8.99 -2.76
N ASP A 85 -9.53 -9.76 -3.65
CA ASP A 85 -8.94 -11.05 -3.33
C ASP A 85 -7.42 -10.89 -3.16
N LYS A 86 -6.88 -11.50 -2.11
CA LYS A 86 -5.44 -11.54 -1.89
C LYS A 86 -4.89 -12.84 -2.44
N PRO A 87 -4.23 -12.84 -3.61
CA PRO A 87 -3.63 -14.06 -4.14
C PRO A 87 -2.50 -14.55 -3.23
N SER A 88 -2.32 -15.87 -3.16
CA SER A 88 -1.17 -16.46 -2.46
C SER A 88 0.13 -16.08 -3.18
N TRP A 89 1.27 -16.21 -2.48
CA TRP A 89 2.56 -15.99 -3.11
C TRP A 89 2.79 -16.94 -4.29
N ILE A 90 2.26 -18.17 -4.21
CA ILE A 90 2.36 -19.15 -5.31
C ILE A 90 1.64 -18.62 -6.55
N LYS A 91 0.42 -18.10 -6.38
CA LYS A 91 -0.34 -17.52 -7.47
C LYS A 91 0.36 -16.29 -8.04
N MET A 92 0.92 -15.44 -7.18
CA MET A 92 1.67 -14.26 -7.61
C MET A 92 2.90 -14.66 -8.45
N CYS A 93 3.65 -15.67 -8.01
CA CYS A 93 4.80 -16.16 -8.76
C CYS A 93 4.39 -16.65 -10.15
N ARG A 94 3.27 -17.34 -10.26
CA ARG A 94 2.74 -17.80 -11.55
C ARG A 94 2.34 -16.63 -12.45
N MET A 95 1.60 -15.66 -11.91
CA MET A 95 1.11 -14.51 -12.68
C MET A 95 2.27 -13.63 -13.18
N LEU A 96 3.32 -13.48 -12.38
CA LEU A 96 4.46 -12.63 -12.69
C LEU A 96 5.61 -13.39 -13.33
N ASN A 97 5.48 -14.71 -13.50
CA ASN A 97 6.52 -15.59 -14.02
C ASN A 97 7.85 -15.43 -13.26
N MET A 98 7.80 -15.59 -11.95
CA MET A 98 8.93 -15.40 -11.05
C MET A 98 9.12 -16.59 -10.14
N SER A 99 10.36 -16.81 -9.70
CA SER A 99 10.66 -17.72 -8.59
C SER A 99 10.23 -17.10 -7.26
N GLN A 100 10.07 -17.94 -6.23
CA GLN A 100 9.75 -17.46 -4.88
C GLN A 100 10.78 -16.44 -4.35
N PRO A 101 12.10 -16.70 -4.41
CA PRO A 101 13.08 -15.72 -3.94
C PRO A 101 13.01 -14.39 -4.69
N ASP A 102 12.80 -14.42 -6.00
CA ASP A 102 12.67 -13.22 -6.81
C ASP A 102 11.41 -12.42 -6.46
N TYR A 103 10.30 -13.12 -6.25
CA TYR A 103 9.05 -12.47 -5.84
C TYR A 103 9.23 -11.73 -4.51
N TYR A 104 9.77 -12.39 -3.48
CA TYR A 104 9.95 -11.75 -2.17
C TYR A 104 10.95 -10.61 -2.21
N ARG A 105 12.01 -10.71 -3.01
CA ARG A 105 12.96 -9.62 -3.19
C ARG A 105 12.30 -8.40 -3.83
N LYS A 106 11.52 -8.60 -4.87
CA LYS A 106 10.77 -7.52 -5.54
C LYS A 106 9.71 -6.92 -4.62
N ARG A 107 8.98 -7.78 -3.89
CA ARG A 107 7.99 -7.32 -2.92
C ARG A 107 8.63 -6.46 -1.82
N ASN A 108 9.74 -6.92 -1.27
CA ASN A 108 10.42 -6.19 -0.21
C ASN A 108 10.96 -4.84 -0.69
N LYS A 109 11.46 -4.78 -1.92
CA LYS A 109 11.83 -3.51 -2.55
C LYS A 109 10.64 -2.58 -2.68
N ALA A 110 9.51 -3.09 -3.18
CA ALA A 110 8.28 -2.31 -3.30
C ALA A 110 7.78 -1.82 -1.94
N PHE A 111 7.88 -2.64 -0.90
CA PHE A 111 7.52 -2.26 0.47
C PHE A 111 8.37 -1.11 0.98
N CYS A 112 9.68 -1.12 0.76
CA CYS A 112 10.55 -0.03 1.17
C CYS A 112 10.17 1.27 0.47
N GLU A 113 9.95 1.22 -0.83
CA GLU A 113 9.52 2.39 -1.60
C GLU A 113 8.16 2.91 -1.12
N LEU A 114 7.20 2.02 -0.89
CA LEU A 114 5.88 2.39 -0.39
C LEU A 114 5.98 3.01 1.00
N ALA A 115 6.83 2.46 1.87
CA ALA A 115 7.04 3.01 3.20
C ALA A 115 7.50 4.46 3.15
N TYR A 116 8.44 4.80 2.26
CA TYR A 116 8.87 6.18 2.05
C TYR A 116 7.72 7.06 1.56
N ARG A 117 6.90 6.57 0.63
CA ARG A 117 5.77 7.34 0.10
C ARG A 117 4.69 7.60 1.14
N LEU A 118 4.55 6.70 2.10
CA LEU A 118 3.57 6.82 3.19
C LEU A 118 4.15 7.45 4.46
N GLY A 119 5.47 7.65 4.53
CA GLY A 119 6.12 8.20 5.71
C GLY A 119 6.16 7.25 6.89
N ILE A 120 6.21 5.94 6.65
CA ILE A 120 6.19 4.90 7.69
C ILE A 120 7.47 4.05 7.71
N GLU A 121 8.51 4.46 6.99
CA GLU A 121 9.82 3.82 7.07
C GLU A 121 10.41 3.96 8.47
N VAL A 122 11.21 2.98 8.87
CA VAL A 122 11.91 3.00 10.15
C VAL A 122 13.41 2.93 9.87
N GLU A 123 14.16 3.91 10.38
CA GLU A 123 15.62 3.93 10.32
C GLU A 123 16.23 3.10 11.44
N GLU A 124 17.40 2.54 11.19
CA GLU A 124 18.16 1.86 12.23
C GLU A 124 18.63 2.81 13.32
#